data_70cef0f776ebfc409ab99f56ef8f205d
#
_entry.id   70cef0f776ebfc409ab99f56ef8f205d
#
_cell.length_a   1.000
_cell.length_b   1.000
_cell.length_c   1.000
_cell.angle_alpha   90.00
_cell.angle_beta   90.00
_cell.angle_gamma   90.00
#
_symmetry.space_group_name_H-M   'P 1'
#
loop_
_entity.id
_entity.type
_entity.pdbx_description
1 polymer ?
#
loop_
_entity_poly.entity_id
_entity_poly.type
_entity_poly.pdbx_seq_one_letter_code
_entity_poly.pdbx_strand_id
1 'polypeptide(L)'
;IRLYGRIDTLEYLKKGGRIGAATAVVGTMLNIKPIISVQDGVVENVGKARGAKMADKQLRELIAKSGGIDFSTPMCAAYSGLEDDNLQNFLAESTELLCGSEAPIATVGCVIGAHVGPGAVALAFSHN
;
A
#
# COMPACT_ATOMS: atom_id res chain seq x y z
N ILE A 1 7.14 -8.17 11.25
CA ILE A 1 6.89 -6.95 10.47
C ILE A 1 5.92 -7.26 9.34
N ARG A 2 4.97 -6.40 9.15
CA ARG A 2 4.03 -6.43 8.04
C ARG A 2 4.24 -5.21 7.16
N LEU A 3 4.10 -5.39 5.86
CA LEU A 3 4.04 -4.29 4.92
C LEU A 3 2.81 -4.48 4.05
N TYR A 4 1.96 -3.49 4.03
CA TYR A 4 0.80 -3.44 3.14
C TYR A 4 0.88 -2.18 2.30
N GLY A 5 0.47 -2.27 1.05
CA GLY A 5 0.47 -1.14 0.16
C GLY A 5 -0.65 -1.18 -0.85
N ARG A 6 -1.04 -0.01 -1.31
CA ARG A 6 -1.98 0.17 -2.41
C ARG A 6 -1.21 0.70 -3.61
N ILE A 7 -1.37 0.02 -4.75
CA ILE A 7 -0.76 0.42 -6.00
C ILE A 7 -1.79 1.22 -6.81
N ASP A 8 -1.36 2.32 -7.40
CA ASP A 8 -2.27 3.20 -8.13
C ASP A 8 -2.55 2.70 -9.55
N THR A 9 -1.58 2.05 -10.18
CA THR A 9 -1.72 1.52 -11.54
C THR A 9 -0.90 0.25 -11.71
N LEU A 10 -1.40 -0.69 -12.51
CA LEU A 10 -0.71 -1.94 -12.83
C LEU A 10 0.32 -1.79 -13.95
N GLU A 11 0.33 -0.65 -14.63
CA GLU A 11 1.18 -0.42 -15.80
C GLU A 11 2.65 -0.70 -15.54
N TYR A 12 3.15 -0.22 -14.42
CA TYR A 12 4.58 -0.35 -14.09
C TYR A 12 4.96 -1.75 -13.62
N LEU A 13 4.08 -2.44 -12.91
CA LEU A 13 4.27 -3.85 -12.57
C LEU A 13 4.37 -4.71 -13.83
N LYS A 14 3.52 -4.44 -14.80
CA LYS A 14 3.53 -5.14 -16.08
C LYS A 14 4.83 -4.87 -16.84
N LYS A 15 5.24 -3.61 -16.97
CA LYS A 15 6.47 -3.21 -17.65
C LYS A 15 7.69 -3.80 -16.97
N GLY A 16 7.71 -3.87 -15.65
CA GLY A 16 8.83 -4.39 -14.89
C GLY A 16 8.85 -5.92 -14.73
N GLY A 17 7.89 -6.63 -15.30
CA GLY A 17 7.81 -8.08 -15.19
C GLY A 17 7.40 -8.59 -13.80
N ARG A 18 6.82 -7.75 -12.95
CA ARG A 18 6.39 -8.10 -11.59
C ARG A 18 4.89 -8.19 -11.45
N ILE A 19 4.18 -8.34 -12.58
CA ILE A 19 2.73 -8.40 -12.61
C ILE A 19 2.16 -9.67 -11.97
N GLY A 20 2.99 -10.71 -11.79
CA GLY A 20 2.53 -11.99 -11.27
C GLY A 20 1.74 -11.90 -9.97
N ALA A 21 2.13 -11.02 -9.07
CA ALA A 21 1.42 -10.83 -7.79
C ALA A 21 0.02 -10.22 -7.97
N ALA A 22 -0.24 -9.60 -9.10
CA ALA A 22 -1.49 -8.88 -9.37
C ALA A 22 -2.19 -9.39 -10.63
N THR A 23 -1.85 -10.59 -11.13
CA THR A 23 -2.42 -11.14 -12.37
C THR A 23 -3.94 -11.25 -12.33
N ALA A 24 -4.51 -11.51 -11.17
CA ALA A 24 -5.96 -11.65 -11.01
C ALA A 24 -6.73 -10.34 -11.28
N VAL A 25 -6.05 -9.19 -11.29
CA VAL A 25 -6.67 -7.89 -11.55
C VAL A 25 -6.32 -7.33 -12.92
N VAL A 26 -5.53 -8.06 -13.72
CA VAL A 26 -5.14 -7.61 -15.05
C VAL A 26 -6.30 -7.78 -16.02
N GLY A 27 -6.55 -6.76 -16.78
CA GLY A 27 -7.16 -6.89 -18.10
C GLY A 27 -8.43 -6.17 -18.34
N THR A 28 -9.35 -5.96 -17.44
CA THR A 28 -10.66 -5.51 -17.88
C THR A 28 -11.32 -4.40 -17.09
N MET A 29 -10.77 -4.03 -15.96
CA MET A 29 -11.44 -3.05 -15.11
C MET A 29 -10.64 -1.76 -15.00
N LEU A 30 -11.27 -0.67 -15.42
CA LEU A 30 -10.69 0.66 -15.24
C LEU A 30 -10.69 1.02 -13.76
N ASN A 31 -9.63 1.74 -13.36
CA ASN A 31 -9.51 2.31 -12.03
C ASN A 31 -9.44 1.28 -10.88
N ILE A 32 -9.01 0.06 -11.18
CA ILE A 32 -8.78 -0.95 -10.15
C ILE A 32 -7.41 -0.69 -9.50
N LYS A 33 -7.42 -0.62 -8.17
CA LYS A 33 -6.23 -0.43 -7.36
C LYS A 33 -5.94 -1.72 -6.60
N PRO A 34 -4.88 -2.44 -6.92
CA PRO A 34 -4.54 -3.65 -6.17
C PRO A 34 -3.93 -3.30 -4.81
N ILE A 35 -4.15 -4.17 -3.85
CA ILE A 35 -3.55 -4.09 -2.53
C ILE A 35 -2.61 -5.27 -2.38
N ILE A 36 -1.38 -4.98 -2.02
CA ILE A 36 -0.34 -5.99 -1.86
C ILE A 36 0.13 -6.06 -0.41
N SER A 37 0.66 -7.22 -0.05
CA SER A 37 1.43 -7.38 1.18
C SER A 37 2.80 -7.95 0.84
N VAL A 38 3.76 -7.66 1.70
CA VAL A 38 5.08 -8.29 1.64
C VAL A 38 5.31 -9.00 2.97
N GLN A 39 5.41 -10.31 2.93
CA GLN A 39 5.65 -11.15 4.10
C GLN A 39 6.66 -12.22 3.73
N ASP A 40 7.68 -12.39 4.57
CA ASP A 40 8.72 -13.40 4.37
C ASP A 40 9.39 -13.30 2.99
N GLY A 41 9.57 -12.06 2.52
CA GLY A 41 10.18 -11.80 1.21
C GLY A 41 9.28 -12.05 0.00
N VAL A 42 8.01 -12.38 0.23
CA VAL A 42 7.07 -12.67 -0.85
C VAL A 42 6.05 -11.54 -0.98
N VAL A 43 5.86 -11.07 -2.22
CA VAL A 43 4.83 -10.10 -2.56
C VAL A 43 3.56 -10.85 -2.95
N GLU A 44 2.46 -10.54 -2.28
CA GLU A 44 1.17 -11.16 -2.54
C GLU A 44 0.10 -10.11 -2.80
N ASN A 45 -0.82 -10.42 -3.72
CA ASN A 45 -2.02 -9.62 -3.89
C ASN A 45 -3.04 -10.06 -2.84
N VAL A 46 -3.37 -9.16 -1.93
CA VAL A 46 -4.30 -9.44 -0.83
C VAL A 46 -5.64 -8.74 -0.97
N GLY A 47 -5.81 -7.94 -2.00
CA GLY A 47 -7.08 -7.26 -2.23
C GLY A 47 -7.05 -6.40 -3.48
N LYS A 48 -8.21 -5.87 -3.80
CA LYS A 48 -8.38 -4.91 -4.89
C LYS A 48 -9.64 -4.10 -4.62
N ALA A 49 -9.66 -2.87 -5.10
CA ALA A 49 -10.85 -2.04 -5.01
C ALA A 49 -10.89 -1.08 -6.19
N ARG A 50 -12.07 -0.61 -6.53
CA ARG A 50 -12.23 0.39 -7.56
C ARG A 50 -12.08 1.78 -6.96
N GLY A 51 -11.10 2.53 -7.46
CA GLY A 51 -10.82 3.89 -7.02
C GLY A 51 -10.01 3.95 -5.72
N ALA A 52 -9.35 5.09 -5.52
CA ALA A 52 -8.44 5.29 -4.40
C ALA A 52 -9.13 5.21 -3.05
N LYS A 53 -10.30 5.81 -2.92
CA LYS A 53 -11.02 5.87 -1.64
C LYS A 53 -11.41 4.49 -1.13
N MET A 54 -11.94 3.64 -2.01
CA MET A 54 -12.31 2.26 -1.64
C MET A 54 -11.08 1.40 -1.39
N ALA A 55 -10.01 1.61 -2.16
CA ALA A 55 -8.76 0.90 -1.95
C ALA A 55 -8.13 1.26 -0.59
N ASP A 56 -8.14 2.52 -0.24
CA ASP A 56 -7.62 2.98 1.06
C ASP A 56 -8.44 2.40 2.22
N LYS A 57 -9.76 2.35 2.07
CA LYS A 57 -10.64 1.72 3.07
C LYS A 57 -10.29 0.24 3.25
N GLN A 58 -10.15 -0.49 2.15
CA GLN A 58 -9.79 -1.90 2.19
C GLN A 58 -8.40 -2.11 2.80
N LEU A 59 -7.46 -1.23 2.50
CA LEU A 59 -6.12 -1.27 3.09
C LEU A 59 -6.19 -1.12 4.60
N ARG A 60 -6.95 -0.16 5.11
CA ARG A 60 -7.14 0.01 6.56
C ARG A 60 -7.76 -1.22 7.21
N GLU A 61 -8.76 -1.81 6.57
CA GLU A 61 -9.43 -3.01 7.07
C GLU A 61 -8.47 -4.20 7.14
N LEU A 62 -7.63 -4.38 6.12
CA LEU A 62 -6.63 -5.45 6.11
C LEU A 62 -5.60 -5.28 7.22
N ILE A 63 -5.14 -4.06 7.45
CA ILE A 63 -4.21 -3.77 8.55
C ILE A 63 -4.86 -4.09 9.89
N ALA A 64 -6.08 -3.66 10.10
CA ALA A 64 -6.81 -3.94 11.33
C ALA A 64 -6.99 -5.45 11.55
N LYS A 65 -7.32 -6.19 10.52
CA LYS A 65 -7.50 -7.65 10.58
C LYS A 65 -6.21 -8.41 10.83
N SER A 66 -5.06 -7.82 10.52
CA SER A 66 -3.76 -8.47 10.78
C SER A 66 -3.36 -8.48 12.25
N GLY A 67 -4.21 -7.94 13.12
CA GLY A 67 -3.93 -7.81 14.55
C GLY A 67 -3.68 -6.38 14.99
N GLY A 68 -3.71 -5.43 14.05
CA GLY A 68 -3.43 -4.03 14.32
C GLY A 68 -1.94 -3.73 14.44
N ILE A 69 -1.63 -2.50 14.81
CA ILE A 69 -0.27 -1.98 14.84
C ILE A 69 0.26 -2.01 16.27
N ASP A 70 1.46 -2.53 16.46
CA ASP A 70 2.17 -2.43 17.73
C ASP A 70 2.90 -1.08 17.78
N PHE A 71 2.32 -0.12 18.47
CA PHE A 71 2.87 1.24 18.57
C PHE A 71 4.11 1.34 19.46
N SER A 72 4.50 0.27 20.14
CA SER A 72 5.76 0.24 20.90
C SER A 72 6.97 0.05 19.98
N THR A 73 6.75 -0.30 18.73
CA THR A 73 7.79 -0.50 17.73
C THR A 73 7.70 0.54 16.64
N PRO A 74 8.80 0.80 15.90
CA PRO A 74 8.76 1.75 14.80
C PRO A 74 7.79 1.34 13.70
N MET A 75 7.18 2.34 13.08
CA MET A 75 6.40 2.19 11.86
C MET A 75 6.81 3.26 10.86
N CYS A 76 6.50 3.06 9.59
CA CYS A 76 6.83 4.01 8.54
C CYS A 76 5.75 3.98 7.46
N ALA A 77 5.33 5.16 7.03
CA ALA A 77 4.49 5.31 5.85
C ALA A 77 5.36 5.74 4.67
N ALA A 78 5.02 5.28 3.47
CA ALA A 78 5.81 5.59 2.30
C ALA A 78 4.91 5.86 1.09
N TYR A 79 5.45 6.62 0.15
CA TYR A 79 4.77 6.92 -1.11
C TYR A 79 5.77 6.89 -2.26
N SER A 80 5.26 6.74 -3.47
CA SER A 80 6.03 6.83 -4.69
C SER A 80 5.52 7.97 -5.58
N GLY A 81 6.39 8.52 -6.41
CA GLY A 81 6.07 9.64 -7.27
C GLY A 81 6.57 10.97 -6.72
N LEU A 82 6.23 12.05 -7.41
CA LEU A 82 6.68 13.40 -7.05
C LEU A 82 5.81 14.04 -5.97
N GLU A 83 4.58 13.56 -5.81
CA GLU A 83 3.61 14.13 -4.89
C GLU A 83 3.14 13.08 -3.89
N ASP A 84 2.86 13.51 -2.68
CA ASP A 84 2.43 12.64 -1.59
C ASP A 84 0.93 12.74 -1.28
N ASP A 85 0.14 13.32 -2.19
CA ASP A 85 -1.28 13.55 -1.97
C ASP A 85 -2.05 12.27 -1.61
N ASN A 86 -1.76 11.17 -2.28
CA ASN A 86 -2.41 9.89 -2.00
C ASN A 86 -2.10 9.42 -0.58
N LEU A 87 -0.84 9.55 -0.16
CA LEU A 87 -0.46 9.19 1.21
C LEU A 87 -1.11 10.08 2.24
N GLN A 88 -1.13 11.39 2.02
CA GLN A 88 -1.74 12.33 2.94
C GLN A 88 -3.24 12.06 3.09
N ASN A 89 -3.93 11.77 2.01
CA ASN A 89 -5.33 11.40 2.04
C ASN A 89 -5.57 10.11 2.83
N PHE A 90 -4.73 9.12 2.62
CA PHE A 90 -4.79 7.86 3.38
C PHE A 90 -4.58 8.10 4.87
N LEU A 91 -3.56 8.85 5.24
CA LEU A 91 -3.23 9.12 6.64
C LEU A 91 -4.32 9.95 7.32
N ALA A 92 -4.89 10.94 6.62
CA ALA A 92 -5.94 11.79 7.17
C ALA A 92 -7.19 10.99 7.55
N GLU A 93 -7.51 9.96 6.79
CA GLU A 93 -8.66 9.09 7.05
C GLU A 93 -8.32 7.88 7.92
N SER A 94 -7.07 7.74 8.33
CA SER A 94 -6.58 6.60 9.11
C SER A 94 -6.32 6.93 10.59
N THR A 95 -6.85 8.03 11.08
CA THR A 95 -6.62 8.50 12.45
C THR A 95 -6.98 7.44 13.50
N GLU A 96 -8.10 6.78 13.30
CA GLU A 96 -8.55 5.71 14.20
C GLU A 96 -7.60 4.52 14.19
N LEU A 97 -7.19 4.07 13.00
CA LEU A 97 -6.24 2.96 12.86
C LEU A 97 -4.90 3.27 13.52
N LEU A 98 -4.42 4.51 13.38
CA LEU A 98 -3.14 4.95 13.91
C LEU A 98 -3.22 5.41 15.37
N CYS A 99 -4.40 5.37 15.97
CA CYS A 99 -4.64 5.82 17.36
C CYS A 99 -4.11 7.24 17.63
N GLY A 100 -4.21 8.12 16.63
CA GLY A 100 -3.70 9.48 16.72
C GLY A 100 -2.17 9.61 16.62
N SER A 101 -1.45 8.52 16.39
CA SER A 101 0.00 8.54 16.23
C SER A 101 0.38 9.04 14.84
N GLU A 102 1.53 9.71 14.76
CA GLU A 102 2.11 10.12 13.49
C GLU A 102 3.11 9.10 13.00
N ALA A 103 2.98 8.67 11.74
CA ALA A 103 3.96 7.80 11.11
C ALA A 103 5.03 8.64 10.41
N PRO A 104 6.31 8.32 10.60
CA PRO A 104 7.36 8.90 9.76
C PRO A 104 7.07 8.58 8.29
N ILE A 105 7.33 9.56 7.43
CA ILE A 105 7.07 9.45 5.99
C ILE A 105 8.38 9.29 5.24
N ALA A 106 8.43 8.31 4.35
CA ALA A 106 9.57 8.06 3.48
C ALA A 106 9.14 8.00 2.02
N THR A 107 10.08 8.22 1.13
CA THR A 107 9.87 7.99 -0.29
C THR A 107 10.33 6.59 -0.66
N VAL A 108 9.63 5.97 -1.60
CA VAL A 108 10.02 4.66 -2.13
C VAL A 108 11.27 4.84 -3.00
N GLY A 109 12.25 3.95 -2.83
CA GLY A 109 13.46 3.98 -3.63
C GLY A 109 13.19 3.71 -5.12
N CYS A 110 14.14 4.09 -5.97
CA CYS A 110 13.92 4.07 -7.43
C CYS A 110 13.69 2.66 -7.99
N VAL A 111 14.29 1.63 -7.41
CA VAL A 111 14.10 0.24 -7.89
C VAL A 111 12.66 -0.20 -7.65
N ILE A 112 12.18 -0.04 -6.42
CA ILE A 112 10.78 -0.39 -6.09
C ILE A 112 9.83 0.55 -6.84
N GLY A 113 10.13 1.85 -6.89
CA GLY A 113 9.31 2.83 -7.59
C GLY A 113 9.11 2.52 -9.06
N ALA A 114 10.13 1.98 -9.73
CA ALA A 114 10.02 1.57 -11.12
C ALA A 114 9.01 0.44 -11.34
N HIS A 115 8.78 -0.39 -10.32
CA HIS A 115 7.83 -1.49 -10.40
C HIS A 115 6.42 -1.11 -9.94
N VAL A 116 6.29 -0.31 -8.88
CA VAL A 116 4.97 0.04 -8.35
C VAL A 116 4.37 1.26 -9.05
N GLY A 117 5.19 2.09 -9.69
CA GLY A 117 4.74 3.30 -10.35
C GLY A 117 4.43 4.43 -9.37
N PRO A 118 4.08 5.62 -9.92
CA PRO A 118 3.75 6.76 -9.06
C PRO A 118 2.40 6.57 -8.37
N GLY A 119 2.22 7.24 -7.25
CA GLY A 119 0.95 7.25 -6.52
C GLY A 119 0.72 6.07 -5.59
N ALA A 120 1.71 5.19 -5.42
CA ALA A 120 1.60 4.09 -4.47
C ALA A 120 1.68 4.60 -3.03
N VAL A 121 0.98 3.90 -2.14
CA VAL A 121 0.93 4.20 -0.70
C VAL A 121 1.25 2.91 0.05
N ALA A 122 2.11 2.98 1.05
CA ALA A 122 2.47 1.81 1.84
C ALA A 122 2.59 2.16 3.32
N LEU A 123 2.35 1.17 4.16
CA LEU A 123 2.57 1.26 5.60
C LEU A 123 3.31 0.00 6.05
N ALA A 124 4.45 0.19 6.70
CA ALA A 124 5.22 -0.87 7.32
C ALA A 124 5.13 -0.74 8.84
N PHE A 125 4.88 -1.83 9.52
CA PHE A 125 4.67 -1.84 10.96
C PHE A 125 4.91 -3.24 11.53
N SER A 126 5.08 -3.32 12.85
CA SER A 126 5.01 -4.60 13.55
C SER A 126 3.56 -4.82 13.98
N HIS A 127 3.03 -6.02 13.76
CA HIS A 127 1.68 -6.34 14.19
C HIS A 127 1.65 -6.75 15.67
N ASN A 128 0.54 -6.52 16.29
CA ASN A 128 0.30 -7.02 17.65
C ASN A 128 0.29 -8.55 17.70
#